data_cfe32e2dc3eb6d5b929cdc32e40d2321
#
_entry.id   cfe32e2dc3eb6d5b929cdc32e40d2321
#
_cell.length_a   1.000
_cell.length_b   1.000
_cell.length_c   1.000
_cell.angle_alpha   90.00
_cell.angle_beta   90.00
_cell.angle_gamma   90.00
#
_symmetry.space_group_name_H-M   'P 1'
#
loop_
_entity.id
_entity.type
_entity.pdbx_description
1 polymer ?
#
loop_
_entity_poly.entity_id
_entity_poly.type
_entity_poly.pdbx_seq_one_letter_code
_entity_poly.pdbx_strand_id
1 'polypeptide(L)'
;MIVPLRIFIALGLFALTAQVHAACETKAFNGEYLSRCKVWPAVQNQAIAVKSTYLADADDEDVGVFDLDLAIVNASNAKPIATYRKPGAYNSDAVRFDDLRIDTARYRLAEDVRAFGLRSKFVHSSPAIPYEKTDLALYVREGNQLRPVLEGLVVYKNNGEFSGDCEGYLKQVRRTVEIAESSHHGLADLIVTSRGSKMKNTQSGNECLSKTIHLKTTQVSLIYDGQQYVVPENLRGY
;
A
#
# COMPACT_ATOMS: atom_id res chain seq x y z
N MET A 1 25.25 68.03 -23.98
CA MET A 1 24.28 67.38 -23.12
C MET A 1 24.47 65.85 -23.24
N ILE A 2 25.15 65.25 -22.25
CA ILE A 2 25.52 63.84 -22.28
C ILE A 2 24.62 63.14 -21.27
N VAL A 3 23.78 62.19 -21.74
CA VAL A 3 22.85 61.41 -20.90
C VAL A 3 23.57 60.12 -20.50
N PRO A 4 23.67 59.78 -19.19
CA PRO A 4 24.31 58.52 -18.77
C PRO A 4 23.33 57.35 -18.87
N LEU A 5 23.74 56.31 -19.59
CA LEU A 5 23.09 55.02 -19.73
C LEU A 5 23.22 54.25 -18.41
N ARG A 6 22.10 54.06 -17.66
CA ARG A 6 22.06 53.23 -16.48
C ARG A 6 21.85 51.78 -16.89
N ILE A 7 22.87 50.96 -16.72
CA ILE A 7 22.81 49.50 -16.88
C ILE A 7 22.21 48.90 -15.59
N PHE A 8 21.00 48.35 -15.68
CA PHE A 8 20.41 47.52 -14.62
C PHE A 8 20.92 46.09 -14.77
N ILE A 9 21.78 45.65 -13.86
CA ILE A 9 22.16 44.25 -13.72
C ILE A 9 21.07 43.56 -12.90
N ALA A 10 20.23 42.76 -13.56
CA ALA A 10 19.27 41.87 -12.90
C ALA A 10 20.03 40.63 -12.38
N LEU A 11 20.26 40.57 -11.07
CA LEU A 11 20.74 39.36 -10.41
C LEU A 11 19.58 38.32 -10.38
N GLY A 12 19.65 37.38 -11.32
CA GLY A 12 18.78 36.22 -11.30
C GLY A 12 19.17 35.27 -10.15
N LEU A 13 18.36 35.20 -9.09
CA LEU A 13 18.46 34.15 -8.08
C LEU A 13 18.08 32.83 -8.75
N PHE A 14 19.06 32.02 -9.16
CA PHE A 14 18.86 30.61 -9.46
C PHE A 14 18.63 29.87 -8.13
N ALA A 15 17.38 29.57 -7.83
CA ALA A 15 17.05 28.63 -6.79
C ALA A 15 17.54 27.24 -7.25
N LEU A 16 18.69 26.81 -6.75
CA LEU A 16 19.13 25.41 -6.84
C LEU A 16 18.12 24.55 -6.06
N THR A 17 17.15 23.99 -6.76
CA THR A 17 16.36 22.86 -6.23
C THR A 17 17.32 21.68 -6.11
N ALA A 18 17.84 21.45 -4.90
CA ALA A 18 18.55 20.23 -4.57
C ALA A 18 17.57 19.07 -4.81
N GLN A 19 17.75 18.35 -5.92
CA GLN A 19 17.09 17.06 -6.13
C GLN A 19 17.68 16.11 -5.10
N VAL A 20 16.95 15.87 -4.02
CA VAL A 20 17.25 14.81 -3.08
C VAL A 20 16.99 13.49 -3.83
N HIS A 21 18.03 12.98 -4.46
CA HIS A 21 18.00 11.60 -4.97
C HIS A 21 17.90 10.70 -3.74
N ALA A 22 16.76 10.04 -3.59
CA ALA A 22 16.62 9.03 -2.57
C ALA A 22 17.70 7.97 -2.80
N ALA A 23 18.58 7.79 -1.81
CA ALA A 23 19.71 6.86 -1.92
C ALA A 23 19.27 5.39 -1.86
N CYS A 24 17.98 5.09 -2.07
CA CYS A 24 17.45 3.75 -2.15
C CYS A 24 16.73 3.50 -3.48
N GLU A 25 16.77 2.27 -3.95
CA GLU A 25 16.39 1.89 -5.31
C GLU A 25 14.97 1.34 -5.39
N THR A 26 14.27 1.68 -6.49
CA THR A 26 13.00 1.06 -6.86
C THR A 26 13.22 0.17 -8.08
N LYS A 27 12.94 -1.14 -7.93
CA LYS A 27 12.98 -2.13 -9.01
C LYS A 27 11.68 -2.90 -9.08
N ALA A 28 11.15 -3.12 -10.28
CA ALA A 28 10.10 -4.10 -10.53
C ALA A 28 10.63 -5.51 -10.22
N PHE A 29 9.72 -6.47 -10.05
CA PHE A 29 10.10 -7.87 -9.86
C PHE A 29 10.89 -8.38 -11.07
N ASN A 30 12.02 -9.03 -10.82
CA ASN A 30 12.97 -9.52 -11.83
C ASN A 30 13.15 -11.04 -11.79
N GLY A 31 12.25 -11.78 -11.13
CA GLY A 31 12.38 -13.22 -10.87
C GLY A 31 13.00 -13.56 -9.52
N GLU A 32 13.71 -12.63 -8.89
CA GLU A 32 14.39 -12.83 -7.62
C GLU A 32 13.83 -11.93 -6.51
N TYR A 33 13.68 -10.64 -6.79
CA TYR A 33 13.18 -9.68 -5.81
C TYR A 33 12.49 -8.49 -6.47
N LEU A 34 11.71 -7.78 -5.70
CA LEU A 34 11.26 -6.43 -6.00
C LEU A 34 11.70 -5.47 -4.90
N SER A 35 11.90 -4.21 -5.24
CA SER A 35 12.18 -3.16 -4.24
C SER A 35 11.41 -1.88 -4.54
N ARG A 36 11.08 -1.14 -3.48
CA ARG A 36 10.46 0.18 -3.55
C ARG A 36 11.17 1.12 -2.59
N CYS A 37 11.30 2.36 -3.00
CA CYS A 37 11.81 3.42 -2.17
C CYS A 37 10.95 4.66 -2.32
N LYS A 38 10.66 5.33 -1.20
CA LYS A 38 9.87 6.55 -1.18
C LYS A 38 10.33 7.48 -0.09
N VAL A 39 10.63 8.74 -0.44
CA VAL A 39 10.85 9.80 0.56
C VAL A 39 9.62 9.90 1.46
N TRP A 40 9.84 10.02 2.77
CA TRP A 40 8.77 10.18 3.74
C TRP A 40 8.51 11.68 3.99
N PRO A 41 7.49 12.29 3.35
CA PRO A 41 7.30 13.75 3.41
C PRO A 41 7.03 14.28 4.81
N ALA A 42 6.56 13.40 5.71
CA ALA A 42 6.21 13.75 7.08
C ALA A 42 7.41 13.83 8.03
N VAL A 43 8.57 13.30 7.64
CA VAL A 43 9.78 13.23 8.47
C VAL A 43 10.99 13.66 7.63
N GLN A 44 11.59 14.77 8.05
CA GLN A 44 12.71 15.37 7.33
C GLN A 44 13.87 14.39 7.17
N ASN A 45 14.47 14.37 5.98
CA ASN A 45 15.65 13.57 5.65
C ASN A 45 15.49 12.05 5.86
N GLN A 46 14.26 11.53 5.77
CA GLN A 46 13.98 10.11 5.85
C GLN A 46 13.27 9.61 4.60
N ALA A 47 13.56 8.36 4.26
CA ALA A 47 12.85 7.60 3.23
C ALA A 47 12.50 6.22 3.78
N ILE A 48 11.48 5.61 3.17
CA ILE A 48 11.07 4.24 3.45
C ILE A 48 11.59 3.38 2.30
N ALA A 49 12.32 2.34 2.62
CA ALA A 49 12.83 1.34 1.70
C ALA A 49 12.19 -0.01 2.02
N VAL A 50 11.78 -0.73 0.98
CA VAL A 50 11.28 -2.09 1.10
C VAL A 50 11.90 -2.96 0.01
N LYS A 51 12.32 -4.17 0.40
CA LYS A 51 12.73 -5.25 -0.49
C LYS A 51 11.89 -6.48 -0.16
N SER A 52 11.41 -7.16 -1.19
CA SER A 52 10.74 -8.45 -1.04
C SER A 52 11.44 -9.45 -1.94
N THR A 53 11.97 -10.51 -1.33
CA THR A 53 12.79 -11.53 -2.02
C THR A 53 11.99 -12.81 -2.16
N TYR A 54 11.91 -13.33 -3.38
CA TYR A 54 11.22 -14.58 -3.71
C TYR A 54 12.05 -15.79 -3.30
N LEU A 55 11.41 -16.76 -2.72
CA LEU A 55 11.94 -18.06 -2.38
C LEU A 55 10.97 -19.09 -2.98
N ALA A 56 11.38 -19.71 -4.09
CA ALA A 56 10.59 -20.75 -4.76
C ALA A 56 10.46 -21.99 -3.87
N ASP A 57 9.34 -22.68 -4.01
CA ASP A 57 9.17 -24.03 -3.46
C ASP A 57 10.15 -25.01 -4.15
N ALA A 58 10.57 -26.05 -3.45
CA ALA A 58 11.53 -27.01 -3.99
C ALA A 58 10.94 -27.89 -5.09
N ASP A 59 9.63 -28.12 -5.04
CA ASP A 59 8.91 -29.03 -5.96
C ASP A 59 8.17 -28.29 -7.08
N ASP A 60 7.93 -26.98 -6.94
CA ASP A 60 7.18 -26.14 -7.90
C ASP A 60 7.72 -24.70 -7.90
N GLU A 61 8.45 -24.33 -8.96
CA GLU A 61 9.06 -22.99 -9.07
C GLU A 61 8.04 -21.85 -9.24
N ASP A 62 6.80 -22.15 -9.63
CA ASP A 62 5.70 -21.18 -9.75
C ASP A 62 5.02 -20.92 -8.40
N VAL A 63 5.31 -21.73 -7.38
CA VAL A 63 4.83 -21.60 -6.01
C VAL A 63 5.98 -21.20 -5.10
N GLY A 64 5.71 -20.35 -4.14
CA GLY A 64 6.73 -19.95 -3.19
C GLY A 64 6.28 -18.88 -2.22
N VAL A 65 7.23 -18.34 -1.50
CA VAL A 65 7.00 -17.28 -0.53
C VAL A 65 7.90 -16.08 -0.81
N PHE A 66 7.50 -14.94 -0.33
CA PHE A 66 8.32 -13.74 -0.35
C PHE A 66 8.70 -13.33 1.07
N ASP A 67 9.99 -13.17 1.32
CA ASP A 67 10.49 -12.48 2.50
C ASP A 67 10.25 -10.98 2.37
N LEU A 68 10.08 -10.30 3.50
CA LEU A 68 9.94 -8.85 3.57
C LEU A 68 11.07 -8.26 4.42
N ASP A 69 11.86 -7.38 3.81
CA ASP A 69 12.79 -6.48 4.49
C ASP A 69 12.30 -5.03 4.33
N LEU A 70 12.08 -4.34 5.44
CA LEU A 70 11.55 -2.98 5.51
C LEU A 70 12.45 -2.11 6.36
N ALA A 71 12.73 -0.89 5.92
CA ALA A 71 13.56 0.04 6.65
C ALA A 71 13.08 1.49 6.52
N ILE A 72 13.22 2.26 7.59
CA ILE A 72 13.39 3.71 7.49
C ILE A 72 14.89 3.93 7.29
N VAL A 73 15.23 4.71 6.27
CA VAL A 73 16.63 5.05 5.93
C VAL A 73 16.82 6.57 5.90
N ASN A 74 18.05 6.99 6.10
CA ASN A 74 18.43 8.36 5.84
C ASN A 74 18.36 8.62 4.31
N ALA A 75 17.63 9.66 3.90
CA ALA A 75 17.35 9.92 2.48
C ALA A 75 18.59 10.31 1.68
N SER A 76 19.67 10.81 2.32
CA SER A 76 20.87 11.26 1.64
C SER A 76 21.93 10.17 1.42
N ASN A 77 21.97 9.12 2.28
CA ASN A 77 23.04 8.11 2.27
C ASN A 77 22.56 6.68 2.43
N ALA A 78 21.24 6.43 2.44
CA ALA A 78 20.57 5.14 2.60
C ALA A 78 20.93 4.37 3.89
N LYS A 79 21.61 4.98 4.87
CA LYS A 79 21.90 4.30 6.12
C LYS A 79 20.60 3.96 6.86
N PRO A 80 20.41 2.70 7.30
CA PRO A 80 19.22 2.30 8.04
C PRO A 80 19.15 3.03 9.40
N ILE A 81 17.95 3.48 9.73
CA ILE A 81 17.60 4.15 10.99
C ILE A 81 16.76 3.19 11.85
N ALA A 82 15.82 2.47 11.24
CA ALA A 82 15.01 1.44 11.87
C ALA A 82 14.67 0.37 10.84
N THR A 83 14.60 -0.89 11.26
CA THR A 83 14.39 -2.04 10.36
C THR A 83 13.31 -2.99 10.89
N TYR A 84 12.73 -3.76 9.96
CA TYR A 84 11.85 -4.88 10.22
C TYR A 84 12.10 -5.96 9.18
N ARG A 85 12.09 -7.22 9.60
CA ARG A 85 12.17 -8.38 8.72
C ARG A 85 11.09 -9.39 9.07
N LYS A 86 10.43 -9.92 8.04
CA LYS A 86 9.45 -11.01 8.17
C LYS A 86 9.74 -12.05 7.09
N PRO A 87 10.36 -13.18 7.44
CA PRO A 87 10.49 -14.32 6.53
C PRO A 87 9.10 -14.86 6.16
N GLY A 88 8.93 -15.27 4.89
CA GLY A 88 7.67 -15.82 4.39
C GLY A 88 6.48 -14.88 4.56
N ALA A 89 6.70 -13.56 4.40
CA ALA A 89 5.68 -12.55 4.64
C ALA A 89 4.46 -12.68 3.71
N TYR A 90 4.68 -13.17 2.48
CA TYR A 90 3.63 -13.32 1.47
C TYR A 90 3.76 -14.66 0.77
N ASN A 91 2.64 -15.41 0.73
CA ASN A 91 2.53 -16.60 -0.12
C ASN A 91 2.25 -16.16 -1.56
N SER A 92 2.79 -16.90 -2.51
CA SER A 92 2.53 -16.74 -3.94
C SER A 92 2.30 -18.12 -4.54
N ASP A 93 1.07 -18.36 -4.93
CA ASP A 93 0.57 -19.58 -5.55
C ASP A 93 -0.41 -19.22 -6.67
N ALA A 94 -1.55 -19.90 -6.80
CA ALA A 94 -2.61 -19.53 -7.74
C ALA A 94 -3.06 -18.07 -7.57
N VAL A 95 -2.98 -17.50 -6.38
CA VAL A 95 -3.12 -16.07 -6.08
C VAL A 95 -1.75 -15.48 -5.83
N ARG A 96 -1.12 -14.97 -6.90
CA ARG A 96 0.25 -14.49 -6.87
C ARG A 96 0.39 -13.17 -6.12
N PHE A 97 1.46 -13.07 -5.33
CA PHE A 97 1.94 -11.78 -4.88
C PHE A 97 2.50 -10.99 -6.09
N ASP A 98 1.98 -9.77 -6.29
CA ASP A 98 2.20 -9.00 -7.53
C ASP A 98 3.04 -7.74 -7.31
N ASP A 99 2.74 -6.95 -6.27
CA ASP A 99 3.42 -5.67 -6.05
C ASP A 99 3.38 -5.20 -4.59
N LEU A 100 4.31 -4.31 -4.26
CA LEU A 100 4.36 -3.52 -3.04
C LEU A 100 4.30 -2.03 -3.34
N ARG A 101 3.54 -1.29 -2.54
CA ARG A 101 3.49 0.16 -2.61
C ARG A 101 3.59 0.79 -1.22
N ILE A 102 4.55 1.70 -1.06
CA ILE A 102 4.72 2.47 0.17
C ILE A 102 3.66 3.57 0.23
N ASP A 103 2.87 3.57 1.31
CA ASP A 103 1.82 4.53 1.59
C ASP A 103 2.30 5.50 2.68
N THR A 104 2.53 6.75 2.29
CA THR A 104 2.98 7.82 3.18
C THR A 104 1.86 8.80 3.52
N ALA A 105 0.61 8.32 3.58
CA ALA A 105 -0.52 9.13 4.04
C ALA A 105 -0.30 9.60 5.49
N ARG A 106 -1.12 10.54 5.94
CA ARG A 106 -0.93 11.21 7.24
C ARG A 106 -1.43 10.35 8.42
N TYR A 107 -0.84 9.16 8.60
CA TYR A 107 -1.15 8.29 9.74
C TYR A 107 -0.48 8.80 11.03
N ARG A 108 -1.01 9.88 11.61
CA ARG A 108 -0.58 10.39 12.93
C ARG A 108 -1.43 9.69 13.99
N LEU A 109 -0.85 8.68 14.63
CA LEU A 109 -1.56 7.84 15.59
C LEU A 109 -1.54 8.42 17.02
N ALA A 110 -0.54 9.27 17.34
CA ALA A 110 -0.47 10.08 18.54
C ALA A 110 0.33 11.37 18.24
N GLU A 111 0.55 12.21 19.23
CA GLU A 111 1.28 13.47 19.06
C GLU A 111 2.68 13.25 18.48
N ASP A 112 3.38 12.24 19.00
CA ASP A 112 4.74 11.84 18.66
C ASP A 112 4.83 10.52 17.87
N VAL A 113 3.69 9.84 17.63
CA VAL A 113 3.64 8.56 16.91
C VAL A 113 3.08 8.74 15.50
N ARG A 114 3.93 8.55 14.51
CA ARG A 114 3.57 8.57 13.11
C ARG A 114 3.86 7.22 12.47
N ALA A 115 2.85 6.65 11.82
CA ALA A 115 2.99 5.44 11.03
C ALA A 115 3.17 5.76 9.53
N PHE A 116 3.69 4.79 8.80
CA PHE A 116 3.56 4.69 7.36
C PHE A 116 2.93 3.34 6.99
N GLY A 117 2.36 3.26 5.79
CA GLY A 117 1.70 2.08 5.30
C GLY A 117 2.53 1.33 4.27
N LEU A 118 2.31 0.02 4.20
CA LEU A 118 2.74 -0.85 3.11
C LEU A 118 1.50 -1.52 2.53
N ARG A 119 1.32 -1.38 1.21
CA ARG A 119 0.23 -2.02 0.47
C ARG A 119 0.80 -3.17 -0.32
N SER A 120 0.26 -4.37 -0.07
CA SER A 120 0.65 -5.61 -0.73
C SER A 120 -0.45 -6.04 -1.68
N LYS A 121 -0.13 -6.19 -2.97
CA LYS A 121 -1.08 -6.54 -4.02
C LYS A 121 -0.96 -8.02 -4.39
N PHE A 122 -2.11 -8.66 -4.55
CA PHE A 122 -2.24 -10.05 -4.97
C PHE A 122 -3.21 -10.15 -6.14
N VAL A 123 -2.91 -11.04 -7.10
CA VAL A 123 -3.72 -11.21 -8.30
C VAL A 123 -3.86 -12.68 -8.68
N HIS A 124 -5.02 -13.01 -9.25
CA HIS A 124 -5.23 -14.25 -10.00
C HIS A 124 -5.64 -13.90 -11.43
N SER A 125 -4.94 -14.45 -12.41
CA SER A 125 -5.01 -13.99 -13.80
C SER A 125 -6.11 -14.66 -14.63
N SER A 126 -6.96 -15.53 -14.05
CA SER A 126 -8.03 -16.20 -14.80
C SER A 126 -9.15 -15.22 -15.18
N PRO A 127 -9.51 -15.09 -16.45
CA PRO A 127 -10.68 -14.32 -16.87
C PRO A 127 -12.01 -14.87 -16.32
N ALA A 128 -12.11 -16.19 -16.11
CA ALA A 128 -13.30 -16.83 -15.57
C ALA A 128 -13.50 -16.58 -14.07
N ILE A 129 -12.42 -16.47 -13.32
CA ILE A 129 -12.43 -16.19 -11.87
C ILE A 129 -11.46 -15.06 -11.52
N PRO A 130 -11.71 -13.84 -12.04
CA PRO A 130 -10.84 -12.70 -11.78
C PRO A 130 -10.74 -12.41 -10.28
N TYR A 131 -9.52 -12.19 -9.81
CA TYR A 131 -9.28 -11.84 -8.43
C TYR A 131 -8.12 -10.85 -8.30
N GLU A 132 -8.35 -9.78 -7.55
CA GLU A 132 -7.33 -8.84 -7.12
C GLU A 132 -7.60 -8.42 -5.68
N LYS A 133 -6.57 -8.38 -4.87
CA LYS A 133 -6.62 -7.94 -3.48
C LYS A 133 -5.46 -7.02 -3.18
N THR A 134 -5.69 -5.99 -2.39
CA THR A 134 -4.64 -5.17 -1.78
C THR A 134 -4.85 -5.10 -0.28
N ASP A 135 -3.86 -5.57 0.47
CA ASP A 135 -3.80 -5.46 1.93
C ASP A 135 -3.03 -4.20 2.34
N LEU A 136 -3.39 -3.61 3.46
CA LEU A 136 -2.67 -2.53 4.13
C LEU A 136 -2.12 -3.02 5.47
N ALA A 137 -0.82 -2.81 5.67
CA ALA A 137 -0.17 -2.86 6.97
C ALA A 137 0.33 -1.47 7.36
N LEU A 138 0.28 -1.12 8.64
CA LEU A 138 0.85 0.11 9.21
C LEU A 138 2.00 -0.23 10.14
N TYR A 139 3.08 0.52 10.01
CA TYR A 139 4.29 0.36 10.82
C TYR A 139 4.61 1.65 11.58
N VAL A 140 4.99 1.52 12.83
CA VAL A 140 5.54 2.59 13.67
C VAL A 140 7.00 2.31 13.97
N ARG A 141 7.75 3.38 14.27
CA ARG A 141 9.14 3.26 14.69
C ARG A 141 9.23 3.19 16.22
N GLU A 142 9.98 2.21 16.72
CA GLU A 142 10.34 2.05 18.13
C GLU A 142 11.88 1.92 18.23
N GLY A 143 12.54 3.03 18.54
CA GLY A 143 14.01 3.07 18.57
C GLY A 143 14.61 2.80 17.18
N ASN A 144 15.34 1.68 17.04
CA ASN A 144 15.95 1.21 15.79
C ASN A 144 15.17 0.07 15.12
N GLN A 145 13.97 -0.22 15.59
CA GLN A 145 13.10 -1.24 15.03
C GLN A 145 11.81 -0.63 14.48
N LEU A 146 11.19 -1.33 13.53
CA LEU A 146 9.85 -1.07 13.07
C LEU A 146 8.92 -2.14 13.62
N ARG A 147 7.77 -1.74 14.10
CA ARG A 147 6.74 -2.65 14.59
C ARG A 147 5.46 -2.50 13.77
N PRO A 148 4.88 -3.59 13.27
CA PRO A 148 3.55 -3.54 12.69
C PRO A 148 2.52 -3.26 13.77
N VAL A 149 1.65 -2.27 13.54
CA VAL A 149 0.51 -1.94 14.43
C VAL A 149 -0.83 -2.27 13.77
N LEU A 150 -0.83 -2.51 12.45
CA LEU A 150 -1.98 -2.97 11.68
C LEU A 150 -1.49 -3.98 10.64
N GLU A 151 -2.10 -5.16 10.57
CA GLU A 151 -1.86 -6.15 9.53
C GLU A 151 -3.19 -6.76 9.05
N GLY A 152 -3.21 -7.18 7.77
CA GLY A 152 -4.32 -7.94 7.20
C GLY A 152 -5.59 -7.14 6.90
N LEU A 153 -5.55 -5.80 6.89
CA LEU A 153 -6.68 -4.99 6.46
C LEU A 153 -6.75 -4.95 4.93
N VAL A 154 -7.75 -5.58 4.33
CA VAL A 154 -8.01 -5.48 2.89
C VAL A 154 -8.56 -4.09 2.56
N VAL A 155 -7.83 -3.30 1.80
CA VAL A 155 -8.24 -1.95 1.37
C VAL A 155 -8.81 -1.93 -0.05
N TYR A 156 -8.54 -2.96 -0.83
CA TYR A 156 -9.14 -3.19 -2.14
C TYR A 156 -9.36 -4.69 -2.36
N LYS A 157 -10.53 -5.05 -2.88
CA LYS A 157 -10.82 -6.40 -3.36
C LYS A 157 -11.70 -6.32 -4.59
N ASN A 158 -11.33 -7.04 -5.62
CA ASN A 158 -12.09 -7.25 -6.84
C ASN A 158 -12.13 -8.74 -7.09
N ASN A 159 -13.32 -9.34 -7.11
CA ASN A 159 -13.47 -10.76 -7.34
C ASN A 159 -14.77 -11.06 -8.09
N GLY A 160 -14.75 -12.08 -8.91
CA GLY A 160 -15.89 -12.45 -9.72
C GLY A 160 -15.82 -13.88 -10.21
N GLU A 161 -16.86 -14.24 -10.93
CA GLU A 161 -16.99 -15.53 -11.60
C GLU A 161 -17.78 -15.32 -12.90
N PHE A 162 -17.28 -15.85 -14.01
CA PHE A 162 -17.90 -15.78 -15.31
C PHE A 162 -17.96 -17.16 -15.94
N SER A 163 -19.09 -17.49 -16.54
CA SER A 163 -19.33 -18.70 -17.31
C SER A 163 -19.52 -18.31 -18.78
N GLY A 164 -18.66 -18.80 -19.66
CA GLY A 164 -18.65 -18.39 -21.07
C GLY A 164 -18.32 -16.89 -21.22
N ASP A 165 -18.85 -16.29 -22.28
CA ASP A 165 -18.50 -14.92 -22.69
C ASP A 165 -19.33 -13.83 -22.00
N CYS A 166 -20.41 -14.19 -21.28
CA CYS A 166 -21.33 -13.22 -20.71
C CYS A 166 -21.66 -13.48 -19.25
N GLU A 167 -22.26 -14.65 -18.94
CA GLU A 167 -22.88 -14.86 -17.63
C GLU A 167 -21.87 -14.80 -16.47
N GLY A 168 -22.21 -14.02 -15.44
CA GLY A 168 -21.32 -13.92 -14.30
C GLY A 168 -21.54 -12.68 -13.44
N TYR A 169 -20.61 -12.47 -12.54
CA TYR A 169 -20.60 -11.28 -11.69
C TYR A 169 -19.18 -10.82 -11.39
N LEU A 170 -19.07 -9.52 -11.08
CA LEU A 170 -17.87 -8.90 -10.55
C LEU A 170 -18.24 -8.06 -9.33
N LYS A 171 -17.61 -8.30 -8.20
CA LYS A 171 -17.77 -7.52 -6.96
C LYS A 171 -16.48 -6.76 -6.67
N GLN A 172 -16.60 -5.46 -6.51
CA GLN A 172 -15.49 -4.58 -6.14
C GLN A 172 -15.78 -3.91 -4.80
N VAL A 173 -14.78 -3.86 -3.92
CA VAL A 173 -14.83 -3.12 -2.65
C VAL A 173 -13.54 -2.32 -2.52
N ARG A 174 -13.69 -1.03 -2.16
CA ARG A 174 -12.58 -0.13 -1.79
C ARG A 174 -12.81 0.37 -0.38
N ARG A 175 -11.71 0.46 0.39
CA ARG A 175 -11.74 0.98 1.75
C ARG A 175 -10.75 2.12 1.91
N THR A 176 -11.19 3.15 2.63
CA THR A 176 -10.34 4.24 3.12
C THR A 176 -10.14 4.10 4.61
N VAL A 177 -8.99 4.54 5.10
CA VAL A 177 -8.63 4.57 6.52
C VAL A 177 -8.43 6.02 6.93
N GLU A 178 -9.14 6.44 7.96
CA GLU A 178 -9.06 7.76 8.56
C GLU A 178 -8.68 7.63 10.03
N ILE A 179 -7.98 8.62 10.57
CA ILE A 179 -7.63 8.69 11.99
C ILE A 179 -8.84 9.25 12.75
N ALA A 180 -9.31 8.52 13.77
CA ALA A 180 -10.41 8.97 14.63
C ALA A 180 -9.93 9.99 15.66
N GLU A 181 -10.88 10.71 16.26
CA GLU A 181 -10.63 11.56 17.43
C GLU A 181 -10.52 10.73 18.72
N SER A 182 -11.19 9.56 18.76
CA SER A 182 -11.07 8.61 19.88
C SER A 182 -9.72 7.89 19.86
N SER A 183 -9.28 7.45 21.01
CA SER A 183 -8.02 6.72 21.17
C SER A 183 -8.12 5.65 22.26
N HIS A 184 -7.39 4.55 22.08
CA HIS A 184 -7.24 3.48 23.05
C HIS A 184 -5.77 3.11 23.20
N HIS A 185 -5.34 2.82 24.40
CA HIS A 185 -3.96 2.44 24.73
C HIS A 185 -2.89 3.38 24.14
N GLY A 186 -3.20 4.70 24.08
CA GLY A 186 -2.26 5.74 23.63
C GLY A 186 -2.19 5.97 22.12
N LEU A 187 -2.91 5.20 21.29
CA LEU A 187 -3.01 5.42 19.85
C LEU A 187 -4.46 5.76 19.44
N ALA A 188 -4.62 6.68 18.50
CA ALA A 188 -5.90 7.02 17.90
C ALA A 188 -6.52 5.80 17.20
N ASP A 189 -7.83 5.62 17.33
CA ASP A 189 -8.56 4.59 16.60
C ASP A 189 -8.54 4.88 15.09
N LEU A 190 -8.82 3.85 14.29
CA LEU A 190 -8.91 3.98 12.84
C LEU A 190 -10.35 3.79 12.38
N ILE A 191 -10.87 4.69 11.55
CA ILE A 191 -12.18 4.55 10.91
C ILE A 191 -11.95 3.98 9.51
N VAL A 192 -12.48 2.79 9.28
CA VAL A 192 -12.48 2.13 7.97
C VAL A 192 -13.82 2.31 7.30
N THR A 193 -13.84 3.08 6.21
CA THR A 193 -15.04 3.28 5.37
C THR A 193 -14.98 2.37 4.16
N SER A 194 -15.97 1.49 4.00
CA SER A 194 -16.09 0.57 2.86
C SER A 194 -17.14 1.07 1.87
N ARG A 195 -16.76 1.14 0.58
CA ARG A 195 -17.64 1.41 -0.56
C ARG A 195 -17.46 0.32 -1.59
N GLY A 196 -18.53 -0.11 -2.24
CA GLY A 196 -18.42 -1.17 -3.23
C GLY A 196 -19.55 -1.17 -4.23
N SER A 197 -19.39 -2.02 -5.24
CA SER A 197 -20.38 -2.30 -6.27
C SER A 197 -20.38 -3.78 -6.62
N LYS A 198 -21.49 -4.26 -7.16
CA LYS A 198 -21.62 -5.58 -7.79
C LYS A 198 -22.20 -5.40 -9.18
N MET A 199 -21.45 -5.81 -10.18
CA MET A 199 -21.91 -5.97 -11.55
C MET A 199 -22.42 -7.38 -11.74
N LYS A 200 -23.55 -7.57 -12.40
CA LYS A 200 -24.06 -8.87 -12.85
C LYS A 200 -24.31 -8.80 -14.33
N ASN A 201 -23.76 -9.77 -15.05
CA ASN A 201 -24.03 -10.00 -16.45
C ASN A 201 -25.02 -11.15 -16.62
N THR A 202 -25.91 -11.04 -17.61
CA THR A 202 -26.94 -12.03 -17.89
C THR A 202 -27.13 -12.12 -19.40
N GLN A 203 -27.14 -13.33 -19.95
CA GLN A 203 -27.45 -13.57 -21.36
C GLN A 203 -28.94 -13.36 -21.61
N SER A 204 -29.28 -12.61 -22.66
CA SER A 204 -30.64 -12.39 -23.12
C SER A 204 -30.67 -12.52 -24.65
N GLY A 205 -31.04 -13.69 -25.13
CA GLY A 205 -30.89 -14.04 -26.56
C GLY A 205 -29.42 -13.96 -26.97
N ASN A 206 -29.10 -13.14 -27.97
CA ASN A 206 -27.74 -12.93 -28.47
C ASN A 206 -27.02 -11.72 -27.78
N GLU A 207 -27.65 -11.05 -26.81
CA GLU A 207 -27.11 -9.88 -26.14
C GLU A 207 -26.64 -10.21 -24.73
N CYS A 208 -25.52 -9.57 -24.32
CA CYS A 208 -25.04 -9.62 -22.94
C CYS A 208 -25.46 -8.36 -22.20
N LEU A 209 -26.40 -8.50 -21.26
CA LEU A 209 -26.90 -7.41 -20.46
C LEU A 209 -26.12 -7.28 -19.16
N SER A 210 -25.63 -6.08 -18.86
CA SER A 210 -24.89 -5.77 -17.64
C SER A 210 -25.66 -4.84 -16.72
N LYS A 211 -25.77 -5.20 -15.44
CA LYS A 211 -26.39 -4.38 -14.39
C LYS A 211 -25.43 -4.21 -13.23
N THR A 212 -25.14 -2.95 -12.88
CA THR A 212 -24.32 -2.60 -11.71
C THR A 212 -25.22 -2.06 -10.59
N ILE A 213 -25.01 -2.55 -9.38
CA ILE A 213 -25.61 -2.03 -8.14
C ILE A 213 -24.51 -1.54 -7.21
N HIS A 214 -24.75 -0.41 -6.54
CA HIS A 214 -23.88 0.09 -5.49
C HIS A 214 -24.25 -0.57 -4.15
N LEU A 215 -23.24 -1.02 -3.41
CA LEU A 215 -23.42 -1.57 -2.08
C LEU A 215 -23.58 -0.45 -1.06
N LYS A 216 -24.29 -0.72 0.03
CA LYS A 216 -24.38 0.21 1.16
C LYS A 216 -22.99 0.53 1.70
N THR A 217 -22.67 1.82 1.82
CA THR A 217 -21.46 2.27 2.51
C THR A 217 -21.52 1.88 3.98
N THR A 218 -20.44 1.31 4.50
CA THR A 218 -20.31 0.93 5.91
C THR A 218 -19.05 1.54 6.51
N GLN A 219 -19.11 1.80 7.83
CA GLN A 219 -17.96 2.23 8.62
C GLN A 219 -17.74 1.29 9.79
N VAL A 220 -16.48 1.04 10.10
CA VAL A 220 -16.04 0.23 11.22
C VAL A 220 -14.86 0.92 11.89
N SER A 221 -14.89 1.03 13.22
CA SER A 221 -13.75 1.51 14.00
C SER A 221 -12.84 0.34 14.36
N LEU A 222 -11.54 0.47 14.07
CA LEU A 222 -10.52 -0.45 14.55
C LEU A 222 -9.91 0.14 15.81
N ILE A 223 -9.98 -0.60 16.90
CA ILE A 223 -9.48 -0.21 18.21
C ILE A 223 -8.07 -0.80 18.37
N TYR A 224 -7.15 0.02 18.89
CA TYR A 224 -5.82 -0.45 19.25
C TYR A 224 -5.90 -1.17 20.62
N ASP A 225 -5.40 -2.41 20.69
CA ASP A 225 -5.48 -3.27 21.88
C ASP A 225 -4.25 -3.14 22.81
N GLY A 226 -3.31 -2.25 22.46
CA GLY A 226 -2.02 -2.08 23.15
C GLY A 226 -0.86 -2.72 22.39
N GLN A 227 -1.14 -3.59 21.41
CA GLN A 227 -0.16 -4.23 20.52
C GLN A 227 -0.44 -3.96 19.05
N GLN A 228 -1.71 -4.12 18.63
CA GLN A 228 -2.14 -3.92 17.24
C GLN A 228 -3.59 -3.44 17.16
N TYR A 229 -3.98 -2.93 15.98
CA TYR A 229 -5.39 -2.68 15.69
C TYR A 229 -6.11 -3.99 15.41
N VAL A 230 -7.24 -4.21 16.10
CA VAL A 230 -8.05 -5.41 15.92
C VAL A 230 -8.86 -5.28 14.63
N VAL A 231 -8.46 -6.03 13.60
CA VAL A 231 -9.17 -6.07 12.32
C VAL A 231 -10.25 -7.14 12.36
N PRO A 232 -11.56 -6.80 12.21
CA PRO A 232 -12.63 -7.79 12.10
C PRO A 232 -12.45 -8.72 10.90
N GLU A 233 -12.94 -9.96 11.01
CA GLU A 233 -12.77 -11.00 10.00
C GLU A 233 -13.30 -10.59 8.61
N ASN A 234 -14.46 -9.92 8.56
CA ASN A 234 -15.05 -9.43 7.31
C ASN A 234 -14.26 -8.30 6.60
N LEU A 235 -13.24 -7.75 7.25
CA LEU A 235 -12.30 -6.78 6.68
C LEU A 235 -10.95 -7.42 6.33
N ARG A 236 -10.70 -8.65 6.76
CA ARG A 236 -9.53 -9.44 6.39
C ARG A 236 -9.70 -10.08 5.02
N GLY A 237 -8.61 -10.44 4.38
CA GLY A 237 -8.60 -11.20 3.14
C GLY A 237 -8.40 -12.68 3.42
N TYR A 238 -9.30 -13.48 2.92
CA TYR A 238 -9.10 -14.90 2.65
C TYR A 238 -9.07 -15.06 1.14
#